data_ff557dd2e894d3995a95ae0a592f13b6
#
_entry.id   ff557dd2e894d3995a95ae0a592f13b6
#
_cell.length_a   1.000
_cell.length_b   1.000
_cell.length_c   1.000
_cell.angle_alpha   90.00
_cell.angle_beta   90.00
_cell.angle_gamma   90.00
#
_symmetry.space_group_name_H-M   'P 1'
#
loop_
_entity.id
_entity.type
_entity.pdbx_description
1 polymer ?
#
loop_
_entity_poly.entity_id
_entity_poly.type
_entity_poly.pdbx_seq_one_letter_code
_entity_poly.pdbx_strand_id
1 'polypeptide(L)'
;MLVCFSAGLGALGKNDIYFFGDSTTAHLAVRGGIPRKRVWSGQARTVLFETVNRTRCVWLEAENRNYKIAEAAAKVKPPILVITLGVSGGAGRLGEQRFKSIYRELIVSVREASPETHIFVQSILPLSDRSAAEYRLLTKDAVLRANIWIRELCLELGVPYIDTHPLLLDTNGYLKKIYQNDGHMHLTRAAYSVVLENIYNCISSELSDFEK
;
A
#
# COMPACT_ATOMS: atom_id res chain seq x y z
N MET A 1 15.73 -16.22 19.52
CA MET A 1 15.92 -15.18 20.55
C MET A 1 14.87 -14.11 20.28
N LEU A 2 13.74 -14.19 20.99
CA LEU A 2 12.67 -13.17 20.90
C LEU A 2 13.23 -11.89 21.54
N VAL A 3 13.47 -10.87 20.74
CA VAL A 3 13.73 -9.54 21.26
C VAL A 3 12.37 -8.94 21.56
N CYS A 4 11.99 -8.91 22.84
CA CYS A 4 10.81 -8.18 23.32
C CYS A 4 11.03 -6.69 23.10
N PHE A 5 10.41 -6.11 22.08
CA PHE A 5 10.22 -4.66 21.96
C PHE A 5 8.87 -4.29 22.60
N SER A 6 8.88 -4.16 23.92
CA SER A 6 7.76 -3.61 24.67
C SER A 6 8.14 -2.23 25.23
N ALA A 7 8.19 -1.22 24.36
CA ALA A 7 8.20 0.16 24.81
C ALA A 7 7.59 1.06 23.74
N GLY A 8 6.35 1.50 23.91
CA GLY A 8 5.80 2.65 23.23
C GLY A 8 4.71 2.45 22.18
N LEU A 9 4.10 1.28 22.05
CA LEU A 9 3.00 1.06 21.07
C LEU A 9 1.70 1.80 21.45
N GLY A 10 1.46 2.06 22.72
CA GLY A 10 0.21 2.67 23.21
C GLY A 10 -0.05 4.14 22.84
N ALA A 11 0.85 4.79 22.08
CA ALA A 11 0.71 6.19 21.67
C ALA A 11 0.69 6.42 20.16
N LEU A 12 0.76 5.36 19.32
CA LEU A 12 0.77 5.51 17.87
C LEU A 12 -0.61 5.94 17.34
N GLY A 13 -0.63 7.01 16.57
CA GLY A 13 -1.84 7.61 16.02
C GLY A 13 -1.79 7.77 14.51
N LYS A 14 -2.86 8.34 13.96
CA LYS A 14 -2.99 8.60 12.50
C LYS A 14 -1.81 9.39 11.92
N ASN A 15 -1.10 10.16 12.76
CA ASN A 15 0.05 10.97 12.34
C ASN A 15 1.35 10.18 12.16
N ASP A 16 1.40 8.96 12.68
CA ASP A 16 2.58 8.09 12.62
C ASP A 16 2.57 7.16 11.42
N ILE A 17 1.48 7.20 10.62
CA ILE A 17 1.29 6.34 9.45
C ILE A 17 1.85 7.01 8.21
N TYR A 18 2.76 6.29 7.55
CA TYR A 18 3.29 6.58 6.22
C TYR A 18 2.69 5.64 5.19
N PHE A 19 2.58 6.09 3.95
CA PHE A 19 1.94 5.35 2.87
C PHE A 19 2.91 5.21 1.71
N PHE A 20 3.15 4.00 1.25
CA PHE A 20 3.98 3.73 0.08
C PHE A 20 3.17 3.04 -1.02
N GLY A 21 3.26 3.56 -2.24
CA GLY A 21 2.54 2.96 -3.36
C GLY A 21 2.61 3.75 -4.65
N ASP A 22 1.77 3.34 -5.60
CA ASP A 22 1.67 3.93 -6.93
C ASP A 22 0.81 5.21 -6.97
N SER A 23 0.23 5.54 -8.13
CA SER A 23 -0.58 6.76 -8.31
C SER A 23 -1.79 6.83 -7.38
N THR A 24 -2.38 5.70 -7.03
CA THR A 24 -3.49 5.65 -6.08
C THR A 24 -3.04 6.14 -4.71
N THR A 25 -1.88 5.66 -4.23
CA THR A 25 -1.28 6.16 -2.99
C THR A 25 -0.88 7.64 -3.10
N ALA A 26 -0.33 8.08 -4.25
CA ALA A 26 0.02 9.49 -4.47
C ALA A 26 -1.17 10.43 -4.26
N HIS A 27 -2.36 10.01 -4.61
CA HIS A 27 -3.58 10.80 -4.48
C HIS A 27 -4.09 10.93 -3.03
N LEU A 28 -3.56 10.17 -2.06
CA LEU A 28 -3.80 10.41 -0.63
C LEU A 28 -3.38 11.84 -0.23
N ALA A 29 -2.30 12.36 -0.80
CA ALA A 29 -1.88 13.74 -0.55
C ALA A 29 -2.79 14.79 -1.24
N VAL A 30 -3.49 14.41 -2.30
CA VAL A 30 -4.34 15.34 -3.09
C VAL A 30 -5.79 15.31 -2.61
N ARG A 31 -6.30 14.13 -2.26
CA ARG A 31 -7.73 13.90 -1.96
C ARG A 31 -7.99 13.25 -0.60
N GLY A 32 -7.02 12.54 -0.04
CA GLY A 32 -7.13 11.87 1.26
C GLY A 32 -6.80 12.76 2.46
N GLY A 33 -6.28 13.98 2.24
CA GLY A 33 -5.89 14.88 3.34
C GLY A 33 -4.61 14.46 4.07
N ILE A 34 -3.84 13.54 3.53
CA ILE A 34 -2.57 13.09 4.12
C ILE A 34 -1.45 14.07 3.73
N PRO A 35 -0.65 14.57 4.67
CA PRO A 35 0.49 15.42 4.36
C PRO A 35 1.48 14.76 3.38
N ARG A 36 1.92 15.49 2.35
CA ARG A 36 2.78 14.97 1.28
C ARG A 36 4.01 14.22 1.80
N LYS A 37 4.64 14.71 2.87
CA LYS A 37 5.81 14.09 3.50
C LYS A 37 5.59 12.66 3.98
N ARG A 38 4.34 12.25 4.22
CA ARG A 38 3.96 10.89 4.63
C ARG A 38 3.47 10.01 3.48
N VAL A 39 3.47 10.53 2.24
CA VAL A 39 3.03 9.81 1.04
C VAL A 39 4.22 9.56 0.13
N TRP A 40 4.68 8.33 0.11
CA TRP A 40 5.84 7.88 -0.66
C TRP A 40 5.39 7.26 -1.98
N SER A 41 5.41 8.03 -3.04
CA SER A 41 4.92 7.60 -4.36
C SER A 41 5.78 8.11 -5.52
N GLY A 42 7.03 8.52 -5.21
CA GLY A 42 7.93 9.14 -6.17
C GLY A 42 7.55 10.59 -6.55
N GLN A 43 8.49 11.31 -7.10
CA GLN A 43 8.29 12.67 -7.60
C GLN A 43 7.29 12.68 -8.78
N ALA A 44 7.36 11.67 -9.65
CA ALA A 44 6.43 11.48 -10.77
C ALA A 44 5.05 10.94 -10.35
N ARG A 45 4.81 10.76 -9.07
CA ARG A 45 3.54 10.25 -8.50
C ARG A 45 3.12 8.88 -9.02
N THR A 46 4.10 8.05 -9.38
CA THR A 46 3.87 6.66 -9.76
C THR A 46 5.06 5.79 -9.35
N VAL A 47 4.77 4.51 -9.14
CA VAL A 47 5.76 3.47 -8.85
C VAL A 47 5.40 2.26 -9.68
N LEU A 48 6.34 1.76 -10.47
CA LEU A 48 6.17 0.51 -11.21
C LEU A 48 6.55 -0.68 -10.32
N PHE A 49 5.59 -1.57 -10.08
CA PHE A 49 5.77 -2.72 -9.21
C PHE A 49 6.93 -3.61 -9.63
N GLU A 50 7.06 -3.88 -10.93
CA GLU A 50 8.07 -4.76 -11.52
C GLU A 50 9.51 -4.33 -11.20
N THR A 51 9.75 -3.04 -10.95
CA THR A 51 11.07 -2.46 -10.72
C THR A 51 11.23 -1.82 -9.34
N VAL A 52 10.22 -1.93 -8.47
CA VAL A 52 10.12 -1.19 -7.20
C VAL A 52 11.36 -1.35 -6.30
N ASN A 53 11.93 -2.56 -6.22
CA ASN A 53 13.08 -2.84 -5.35
C ASN A 53 14.39 -2.23 -5.86
N ARG A 54 14.46 -1.89 -7.15
CA ARG A 54 15.67 -1.36 -7.81
C ARG A 54 15.60 0.12 -8.09
N THR A 55 14.39 0.69 -8.14
CA THR A 55 14.16 2.08 -8.52
C THR A 55 14.18 2.99 -7.29
N ARG A 56 14.78 4.17 -7.41
CA ARG A 56 14.70 5.24 -6.42
C ARG A 56 13.37 5.99 -6.60
N CYS A 57 12.31 5.44 -6.04
CA CYS A 57 10.94 5.89 -6.23
C CYS A 57 10.32 6.62 -5.03
N VAL A 58 11.04 6.77 -3.91
CA VAL A 58 10.58 7.53 -2.76
C VAL A 58 11.21 8.90 -2.76
N TRP A 59 10.40 9.93 -2.98
CA TRP A 59 10.85 11.31 -2.91
C TRP A 59 10.81 11.82 -1.47
N LEU A 60 11.95 12.16 -0.90
CA LEU A 60 12.06 12.83 0.39
C LEU A 60 12.25 14.33 0.17
N GLU A 61 11.19 15.09 0.42
CA GLU A 61 11.15 16.54 0.16
C GLU A 61 12.21 17.31 0.93
N ALA A 62 12.44 16.96 2.20
CA ALA A 62 13.45 17.59 3.05
C ALA A 62 14.88 17.45 2.50
N GLU A 63 15.15 16.42 1.70
CA GLU A 63 16.47 16.16 1.13
C GLU A 63 16.54 16.47 -0.38
N ASN A 64 15.41 16.86 -0.97
CA ASN A 64 15.27 17.14 -2.39
C ASN A 64 15.83 16.00 -3.27
N ARG A 65 15.55 14.73 -2.91
CA ARG A 65 16.14 13.54 -3.53
C ARG A 65 15.23 12.34 -3.52
N ASN A 66 15.39 11.46 -4.52
CA ASN A 66 14.75 10.14 -4.56
C ASN A 66 15.62 9.07 -3.89
N TYR A 67 14.97 8.14 -3.19
CA TYR A 67 15.55 7.01 -2.50
C TYR A 67 14.88 5.69 -2.93
N LYS A 68 15.57 4.57 -2.76
CA LYS A 68 14.91 3.27 -2.71
C LYS A 68 14.07 3.19 -1.43
N ILE A 69 13.04 2.35 -1.42
CA ILE A 69 12.15 2.24 -0.27
C ILE A 69 12.90 1.88 1.03
N ALA A 70 13.82 0.92 0.97
CA ALA A 70 14.63 0.54 2.13
C ALA A 70 15.53 1.69 2.61
N GLU A 71 16.18 2.43 1.69
CA GLU A 71 16.98 3.61 2.03
C GLU A 71 16.12 4.70 2.71
N ALA A 72 14.90 4.92 2.22
CA ALA A 72 13.97 5.89 2.81
C ALA A 72 13.49 5.42 4.20
N ALA A 73 13.18 4.14 4.35
CA ALA A 73 12.77 3.57 5.64
C ALA A 73 13.88 3.70 6.69
N ALA A 74 15.12 3.38 6.34
CA ALA A 74 16.28 3.53 7.23
C ALA A 74 16.49 4.98 7.71
N LYS A 75 16.19 5.96 6.83
CA LYS A 75 16.37 7.39 7.13
C LYS A 75 15.23 7.98 7.97
N VAL A 76 14.00 7.68 7.58
CA VAL A 76 12.81 8.32 8.16
C VAL A 76 12.31 7.54 9.37
N LYS A 77 12.54 6.20 9.38
CA LYS A 77 12.09 5.29 10.43
C LYS A 77 10.61 5.49 10.76
N PRO A 78 9.72 5.33 9.73
CA PRO A 78 8.30 5.55 9.95
C PRO A 78 7.79 4.58 11.02
N PRO A 79 7.05 5.02 12.05
CA PRO A 79 6.50 4.10 13.05
C PRO A 79 5.59 3.05 12.39
N ILE A 80 4.76 3.47 11.43
CA ILE A 80 3.87 2.59 10.67
C ILE A 80 4.03 2.89 9.18
N LEU A 81 4.18 1.83 8.36
CA LEU A 81 4.22 1.93 6.90
C LEU A 81 3.14 1.05 6.28
N VAL A 82 2.18 1.67 5.58
CA VAL A 82 1.16 0.97 4.79
C VAL A 82 1.60 0.91 3.34
N ILE A 83 1.71 -0.29 2.78
CA ILE A 83 2.13 -0.55 1.40
C ILE A 83 0.90 -0.91 0.55
N THR A 84 0.65 -0.16 -0.53
CA THR A 84 -0.42 -0.44 -1.50
C THR A 84 0.16 -0.43 -2.91
N LEU A 85 0.47 -1.59 -3.44
CA LEU A 85 1.13 -1.77 -4.74
C LEU A 85 0.58 -2.95 -5.51
N GLY A 86 0.76 -2.92 -6.83
CA GLY A 86 0.50 -4.05 -7.68
C GLY A 86 -0.36 -3.77 -8.91
N VAL A 87 -1.04 -2.61 -8.98
CA VAL A 87 -1.77 -2.20 -10.19
C VAL A 87 -0.80 -1.89 -11.33
N SER A 88 0.13 -1.00 -11.07
CA SER A 88 1.07 -0.52 -12.09
C SER A 88 2.22 -1.51 -12.30
N GLY A 89 2.13 -2.37 -13.33
CA GLY A 89 3.18 -3.32 -13.71
C GLY A 89 3.21 -4.61 -12.89
N GLY A 90 2.13 -4.91 -12.13
CA GLY A 90 2.02 -6.13 -11.31
C GLY A 90 0.90 -7.04 -11.76
N ALA A 91 -0.31 -6.83 -11.22
CA ALA A 91 -1.51 -7.62 -11.49
C ALA A 91 -1.79 -7.69 -13.01
N GLY A 92 -2.09 -8.90 -13.49
CA GLY A 92 -2.33 -9.16 -14.92
C GLY A 92 -1.08 -9.26 -15.80
N ARG A 93 0.09 -8.77 -15.36
CA ARG A 93 1.35 -8.85 -16.13
C ARG A 93 2.28 -9.93 -15.62
N LEU A 94 2.32 -10.16 -14.32
CA LEU A 94 3.23 -11.09 -13.67
C LEU A 94 2.49 -12.36 -13.25
N GLY A 95 3.17 -13.50 -13.38
CA GLY A 95 2.73 -14.74 -12.73
C GLY A 95 3.00 -14.70 -11.22
N GLU A 96 2.33 -15.58 -10.47
CA GLU A 96 2.34 -15.63 -9.01
C GLU A 96 3.75 -15.61 -8.40
N GLN A 97 4.62 -16.53 -8.83
CA GLN A 97 5.97 -16.65 -8.26
C GLN A 97 6.74 -15.34 -8.37
N ARG A 98 6.71 -14.69 -9.54
CA ARG A 98 7.41 -13.43 -9.76
C ARG A 98 6.79 -12.29 -8.95
N PHE A 99 5.47 -12.22 -8.89
CA PHE A 99 4.74 -11.25 -8.12
C PHE A 99 5.08 -11.36 -6.62
N LYS A 100 4.94 -12.56 -6.05
CA LYS A 100 5.27 -12.82 -4.64
C LYS A 100 6.75 -12.57 -4.33
N SER A 101 7.67 -12.93 -5.25
CA SER A 101 9.11 -12.67 -5.08
C SER A 101 9.42 -11.19 -4.94
N ILE A 102 8.85 -10.34 -5.80
CA ILE A 102 9.05 -8.87 -5.74
C ILE A 102 8.48 -8.29 -4.45
N TYR A 103 7.26 -8.71 -4.06
CA TYR A 103 6.62 -8.23 -2.83
C TYR A 103 7.37 -8.68 -1.58
N ARG A 104 7.87 -9.93 -1.56
CA ARG A 104 8.70 -10.47 -0.48
C ARG A 104 9.99 -9.66 -0.31
N GLU A 105 10.72 -9.45 -1.40
CA GLU A 105 11.95 -8.64 -1.40
C GLU A 105 11.68 -7.23 -0.86
N LEU A 106 10.57 -6.60 -1.29
CA LEU A 106 10.14 -5.30 -0.81
C LEU A 106 9.95 -5.27 0.70
N ILE A 107 9.13 -6.18 1.24
CA ILE A 107 8.80 -6.25 2.68
C ILE A 107 10.06 -6.55 3.49
N VAL A 108 10.85 -7.54 3.09
CA VAL A 108 12.07 -7.94 3.79
C VAL A 108 13.08 -6.80 3.81
N SER A 109 13.32 -6.13 2.68
CA SER A 109 14.27 -5.03 2.60
C SER A 109 13.89 -3.84 3.51
N VAL A 110 12.60 -3.54 3.65
CA VAL A 110 12.12 -2.50 4.57
C VAL A 110 12.31 -2.95 6.02
N ARG A 111 11.95 -4.20 6.35
CA ARG A 111 12.09 -4.77 7.70
C ARG A 111 13.55 -4.80 8.16
N GLU A 112 14.47 -5.15 7.26
CA GLU A 112 15.91 -5.13 7.56
C GLU A 112 16.46 -3.70 7.74
N ALA A 113 15.98 -2.76 6.93
CA ALA A 113 16.46 -1.39 6.95
C ALA A 113 15.88 -0.55 8.12
N SER A 114 14.69 -0.88 8.61
CA SER A 114 14.00 -0.22 9.71
C SER A 114 13.21 -1.23 10.55
N PRO A 115 13.89 -2.00 11.42
CA PRO A 115 13.26 -3.08 12.20
C PRO A 115 12.13 -2.60 13.13
N GLU A 116 12.16 -1.33 13.53
CA GLU A 116 11.13 -0.69 14.36
C GLU A 116 9.87 -0.29 13.60
N THR A 117 9.88 -0.33 12.27
CA THR A 117 8.72 0.02 11.44
C THR A 117 7.69 -1.10 11.41
N HIS A 118 6.46 -0.82 11.86
CA HIS A 118 5.34 -1.73 11.69
C HIS A 118 4.82 -1.66 10.25
N ILE A 119 5.00 -2.74 9.50
CA ILE A 119 4.59 -2.84 8.09
C ILE A 119 3.18 -3.43 8.02
N PHE A 120 2.30 -2.78 7.27
CA PHE A 120 0.98 -3.24 6.88
C PHE A 120 0.91 -3.29 5.35
N VAL A 121 0.23 -4.28 4.80
CA VAL A 121 0.02 -4.38 3.35
C VAL A 121 -1.46 -4.29 3.06
N GLN A 122 -1.85 -3.30 2.27
CA GLN A 122 -3.23 -3.12 1.82
C GLN A 122 -3.48 -3.85 0.51
N SER A 123 -4.68 -4.39 0.33
CA SER A 123 -5.17 -4.93 -0.94
C SER A 123 -5.04 -3.92 -2.07
N ILE A 124 -4.78 -4.38 -3.28
CA ILE A 124 -4.98 -3.61 -4.50
C ILE A 124 -6.46 -3.21 -4.57
N LEU A 125 -6.72 -1.93 -4.77
CA LEU A 125 -8.07 -1.40 -4.84
C LEU A 125 -8.76 -1.77 -6.17
N PRO A 126 -10.10 -1.79 -6.23
CA PRO A 126 -10.80 -2.20 -7.42
C PRO A 126 -10.64 -1.22 -8.58
N LEU A 127 -10.75 -1.74 -9.79
CA LEU A 127 -10.75 -0.99 -11.03
C LEU A 127 -12.19 -0.55 -11.39
N SER A 128 -12.32 0.54 -12.14
CA SER A 128 -13.58 0.81 -12.85
C SER A 128 -13.80 -0.20 -13.97
N ASP A 129 -15.05 -0.35 -14.41
CA ASP A 129 -15.42 -1.10 -15.60
C ASP A 129 -14.68 -0.61 -16.86
N ARG A 130 -14.54 0.70 -17.00
CA ARG A 130 -13.77 1.33 -18.09
C ARG A 130 -12.29 0.95 -18.07
N SER A 131 -11.63 1.00 -16.90
CA SER A 131 -10.23 0.59 -16.78
C SER A 131 -10.02 -0.86 -17.18
N ALA A 132 -10.92 -1.75 -16.74
CA ALA A 132 -10.86 -3.16 -17.11
C ALA A 132 -11.05 -3.38 -18.62
N ALA A 133 -11.82 -2.53 -19.31
CA ALA A 133 -12.00 -2.60 -20.77
C ALA A 133 -10.77 -2.05 -21.53
N GLU A 134 -10.13 -1.02 -21.03
CA GLU A 134 -8.98 -0.37 -21.70
C GLU A 134 -7.66 -1.13 -21.50
N TYR A 135 -7.43 -1.70 -20.31
CA TYR A 135 -6.18 -2.40 -19.98
C TYR A 135 -6.34 -3.91 -20.11
N ARG A 136 -6.13 -4.45 -21.32
CA ARG A 136 -6.34 -5.86 -21.69
C ARG A 136 -5.87 -6.90 -20.65
N LEU A 137 -4.78 -6.66 -19.95
CA LEU A 137 -4.21 -7.59 -18.97
C LEU A 137 -4.63 -7.27 -17.52
N LEU A 138 -5.04 -6.05 -17.24
CA LEU A 138 -5.44 -5.62 -15.91
C LEU A 138 -6.96 -5.74 -15.74
N THR A 139 -7.42 -6.97 -15.55
CA THR A 139 -8.82 -7.28 -15.30
C THR A 139 -9.17 -7.32 -13.83
N LYS A 140 -10.47 -7.26 -13.48
CA LYS A 140 -10.90 -7.45 -12.08
C LYS A 140 -10.42 -8.78 -11.51
N ASP A 141 -10.45 -9.86 -12.30
CA ASP A 141 -10.00 -11.18 -11.87
C ASP A 141 -8.48 -11.24 -11.66
N ALA A 142 -7.70 -10.50 -12.46
CA ALA A 142 -6.27 -10.35 -12.23
C ALA A 142 -5.97 -9.64 -10.91
N VAL A 143 -6.74 -8.59 -10.58
CA VAL A 143 -6.61 -7.88 -9.29
C VAL A 143 -7.00 -8.79 -8.13
N LEU A 144 -8.11 -9.53 -8.24
CA LEU A 144 -8.54 -10.49 -7.21
C LEU A 144 -7.49 -11.57 -6.95
N ARG A 145 -6.94 -12.18 -8.02
CA ARG A 145 -5.83 -13.16 -7.88
C ARG A 145 -4.61 -12.55 -7.20
N ALA A 146 -4.21 -11.34 -7.61
CA ALA A 146 -3.07 -10.68 -6.99
C ALA A 146 -3.32 -10.38 -5.49
N ASN A 147 -4.54 -10.02 -5.11
CA ASN A 147 -4.92 -9.83 -3.70
C ASN A 147 -4.86 -11.14 -2.89
N ILE A 148 -5.23 -12.27 -3.50
CA ILE A 148 -5.03 -13.60 -2.88
C ILE A 148 -3.54 -13.83 -2.63
N TRP A 149 -2.68 -13.63 -3.63
CA TRP A 149 -1.23 -13.80 -3.49
C TRP A 149 -0.61 -12.88 -2.43
N ILE A 150 -1.09 -11.62 -2.34
CA ILE A 150 -0.63 -10.69 -1.30
C ILE A 150 -1.04 -11.20 0.08
N ARG A 151 -2.30 -11.62 0.26
CA ARG A 151 -2.79 -12.13 1.54
C ARG A 151 -1.99 -13.36 2.01
N GLU A 152 -1.77 -14.33 1.12
CA GLU A 152 -0.97 -15.52 1.42
C GLU A 152 0.46 -15.16 1.81
N LEU A 153 1.09 -14.24 1.08
CA LEU A 153 2.43 -13.76 1.38
C LEU A 153 2.49 -13.04 2.72
N CYS A 154 1.49 -12.21 3.03
CA CYS A 154 1.39 -11.52 4.31
C CYS A 154 1.28 -12.51 5.47
N LEU A 155 0.46 -13.55 5.34
CA LEU A 155 0.36 -14.62 6.32
C LEU A 155 1.70 -15.34 6.51
N GLU A 156 2.39 -15.67 5.43
CA GLU A 156 3.70 -16.33 5.46
C GLU A 156 4.78 -15.48 6.14
N LEU A 157 4.76 -14.16 5.92
CA LEU A 157 5.74 -13.24 6.48
C LEU A 157 5.38 -12.70 7.87
N GLY A 158 4.20 -13.03 8.40
CA GLY A 158 3.68 -12.45 9.63
C GLY A 158 3.51 -10.93 9.53
N VAL A 159 2.91 -10.45 8.41
CA VAL A 159 2.62 -9.05 8.16
C VAL A 159 1.10 -8.87 8.08
N PRO A 160 0.51 -7.92 8.84
CA PRO A 160 -0.92 -7.66 8.76
C PRO A 160 -1.38 -7.26 7.35
N TYR A 161 -2.47 -7.89 6.88
CA TYR A 161 -3.11 -7.60 5.60
C TYR A 161 -4.40 -6.81 5.82
N ILE A 162 -4.53 -5.67 5.14
CA ILE A 162 -5.70 -4.79 5.20
C ILE A 162 -6.54 -5.00 3.94
N ASP A 163 -7.70 -5.65 4.06
CA ASP A 163 -8.60 -5.89 2.94
C ASP A 163 -9.58 -4.72 2.74
N THR A 164 -9.20 -3.76 1.94
CA THR A 164 -10.05 -2.60 1.59
C THR A 164 -10.82 -2.82 0.29
N HIS A 165 -10.37 -3.76 -0.57
CA HIS A 165 -10.95 -4.00 -1.89
C HIS A 165 -12.47 -4.17 -1.86
N PRO A 166 -13.06 -5.07 -1.04
CA PRO A 166 -14.51 -5.35 -1.06
C PRO A 166 -15.36 -4.15 -0.64
N LEU A 167 -14.83 -3.22 0.15
CA LEU A 167 -15.58 -2.05 0.64
C LEU A 167 -15.94 -1.04 -0.47
N LEU A 168 -15.18 -1.10 -1.56
CA LEU A 168 -15.30 -0.16 -2.68
C LEU A 168 -16.06 -0.73 -3.89
N LEU A 169 -16.43 -2.02 -3.85
CA LEU A 169 -17.07 -2.72 -4.99
C LEU A 169 -18.54 -2.35 -5.15
N ASP A 170 -18.95 -2.22 -6.40
CA ASP A 170 -20.35 -2.29 -6.80
C ASP A 170 -20.84 -3.76 -6.92
N THR A 171 -22.09 -3.95 -7.28
CA THR A 171 -22.71 -5.29 -7.46
C THR A 171 -22.11 -6.10 -8.59
N ASN A 172 -21.38 -5.49 -9.54
CA ASN A 172 -20.73 -6.14 -10.67
C ASN A 172 -19.25 -6.46 -10.39
N GLY A 173 -18.75 -6.13 -9.19
CA GLY A 173 -17.36 -6.36 -8.81
C GLY A 173 -16.37 -5.33 -9.36
N TYR A 174 -16.83 -4.13 -9.70
CA TYR A 174 -16.02 -2.99 -10.10
C TYR A 174 -16.05 -1.88 -9.06
N LEU A 175 -15.16 -0.91 -9.18
CA LEU A 175 -15.18 0.28 -8.35
C LEU A 175 -16.51 1.04 -8.50
N LYS A 176 -17.21 1.28 -7.39
CA LYS A 176 -18.46 2.07 -7.39
C LYS A 176 -18.29 3.39 -8.13
N LYS A 177 -19.25 3.76 -8.97
CA LYS A 177 -19.20 5.01 -9.76
C LYS A 177 -19.00 6.26 -8.92
N ILE A 178 -19.62 6.33 -7.74
CA ILE A 178 -19.45 7.45 -6.79
C ILE A 178 -18.02 7.59 -6.24
N TYR A 179 -17.21 6.53 -6.35
CA TYR A 179 -15.83 6.49 -5.91
C TYR A 179 -14.81 6.75 -7.03
N GLN A 180 -15.26 6.81 -8.30
CA GLN A 180 -14.41 7.07 -9.47
C GLN A 180 -14.20 8.57 -9.65
N ASN A 181 -12.94 9.03 -9.66
CA ASN A 181 -12.63 10.45 -9.90
C ASN A 181 -12.49 10.79 -11.39
N ASP A 182 -11.89 9.89 -12.17
CA ASP A 182 -11.56 10.10 -13.58
C ASP A 182 -12.19 9.05 -14.51
N GLY A 183 -13.09 8.25 -13.96
CA GLY A 183 -13.69 7.13 -14.67
C GLY A 183 -12.77 5.93 -14.87
N HIS A 184 -11.56 5.94 -14.28
CA HIS A 184 -10.60 4.84 -14.33
C HIS A 184 -10.37 4.23 -12.95
N MET A 185 -9.15 4.34 -12.41
CA MET A 185 -8.77 3.72 -11.13
C MET A 185 -8.46 4.75 -10.03
N HIS A 186 -8.47 6.04 -10.33
CA HIS A 186 -8.22 7.06 -9.32
C HIS A 186 -9.51 7.38 -8.55
N LEU A 187 -9.34 7.51 -7.24
CA LEU A 187 -10.44 7.59 -6.30
C LEU A 187 -10.88 9.03 -6.01
N THR A 188 -12.16 9.20 -5.71
CA THR A 188 -12.73 10.42 -5.15
C THR A 188 -12.31 10.60 -3.68
N ARG A 189 -12.54 11.80 -3.13
CA ARG A 189 -12.36 12.07 -1.70
C ARG A 189 -13.21 11.13 -0.83
N ALA A 190 -14.45 10.88 -1.23
CA ALA A 190 -15.35 9.97 -0.51
C ALA A 190 -14.78 8.54 -0.42
N ALA A 191 -14.19 8.04 -1.51
CA ALA A 191 -13.54 6.73 -1.51
C ALA A 191 -12.31 6.72 -0.60
N TYR A 192 -11.48 7.78 -0.60
CA TYR A 192 -10.34 7.86 0.32
C TYR A 192 -10.76 7.93 1.79
N SER A 193 -11.93 8.49 2.12
CA SER A 193 -12.46 8.43 3.49
C SER A 193 -12.70 6.98 3.91
N VAL A 194 -13.34 6.16 3.06
CA VAL A 194 -13.56 4.73 3.33
C VAL A 194 -12.22 3.98 3.44
N VAL A 195 -11.27 4.23 2.52
CA VAL A 195 -9.94 3.61 2.54
C VAL A 195 -9.21 3.90 3.84
N LEU A 196 -9.14 5.17 4.24
CA LEU A 196 -8.41 5.59 5.43
C LEU A 196 -9.09 5.11 6.72
N GLU A 197 -10.43 5.13 6.78
CA GLU A 197 -11.17 4.60 7.92
C GLU A 197 -10.86 3.11 8.13
N ASN A 198 -10.91 2.31 7.07
CA ASN A 198 -10.57 0.89 7.16
C ASN A 198 -9.12 0.67 7.60
N ILE A 199 -8.16 1.42 7.04
CA ILE A 199 -6.74 1.36 7.43
C ILE A 199 -6.59 1.65 8.93
N TYR A 200 -7.19 2.75 9.41
CA TYR A 200 -7.09 3.16 10.81
C TYR A 200 -7.71 2.14 11.76
N ASN A 201 -8.86 1.57 11.41
CA ASN A 201 -9.52 0.54 12.21
C ASN A 201 -8.67 -0.74 12.29
N CYS A 202 -8.13 -1.22 11.16
CA CYS A 202 -7.25 -2.39 11.14
C CYS A 202 -5.99 -2.17 11.96
N ILE A 203 -5.33 -1.01 11.81
CA ILE A 203 -4.11 -0.69 12.58
C ILE A 203 -4.42 -0.62 14.07
N SER A 204 -5.51 0.06 14.48
CA SER A 204 -5.90 0.18 15.89
C SER A 204 -6.20 -1.18 16.50
N SER A 205 -6.88 -2.07 15.78
CA SER A 205 -7.15 -3.44 16.23
C SER A 205 -5.86 -4.23 16.42
N GLU A 206 -4.98 -4.21 15.44
CA GLU A 206 -3.71 -4.95 15.47
C GLU A 206 -2.81 -4.47 16.62
N LEU A 207 -2.69 -3.15 16.81
CA LEU A 207 -1.88 -2.59 17.90
C LEU A 207 -2.43 -2.93 19.28
N SER A 208 -3.77 -2.99 19.46
CA SER A 208 -4.38 -3.36 20.74
C SER A 208 -4.19 -4.84 21.10
N ASP A 209 -3.95 -5.71 20.13
CA ASP A 209 -3.69 -7.13 20.37
C ASP A 209 -2.23 -7.41 20.80
N PHE A 210 -1.30 -6.48 20.52
CA PHE A 210 0.08 -6.54 21.04
C PHE A 210 0.22 -6.07 22.51
N GLU A 211 -0.80 -5.40 23.06
CA GLU A 211 -0.79 -4.93 24.45
C GLU A 211 -1.36 -5.95 25.45
N LYS A 212 -1.88 -7.07 24.96
CA LYS A 212 -2.45 -8.18 25.78
C LYS A 212 -1.44 -9.31 25.93
#